data_f32efefe8ac4298f8eda6fa3177d1c8b
#
_entry.id   f32efefe8ac4298f8eda6fa3177d1c8b
#
_cell.length_a   1.000
_cell.length_b   1.000
_cell.length_c   1.000
_cell.angle_alpha   90.00
_cell.angle_beta   90.00
_cell.angle_gamma   90.00
#
_symmetry.space_group_name_H-M   'P 1'
#
loop_
_entity.id
_entity.type
_entity.pdbx_description
1 polymer ?
#
loop_
_entity_poly.entity_id
_entity_poly.type
_entity_poly.pdbx_seq_one_letter_code
_entity_poly.pdbx_strand_id
1 'polypeptide(L)'
;MTSVSFSLLLTLFSMAKADIAGSWDKVANHQANVFGGPISASQAVQWFISQGVPCHKIILGVPLYGRSFLNTGGPGQPFSGIGQGSWESGVYDYRALPLPGSHILRDERALASWTYNYGNKEMISFDDEAVGRWKGEYIARERLGGSMFWELSGDKGGAPREDMEGGHGKEAQPGRSLVRVVKEAMGKLDTAPNWLRYEGSKFENLRNGMPV
;
A
#
# COMPACT_ATOMS: atom_id res chain seq x y z
N MET A 1 26.03 -31.51 -12.33
CA MET A 1 25.89 -30.48 -11.32
C MET A 1 24.67 -29.63 -11.68
N THR A 2 23.51 -29.98 -11.15
CA THR A 2 22.24 -29.33 -11.43
C THR A 2 22.13 -28.12 -10.49
N SER A 3 22.22 -26.91 -11.07
CA SER A 3 21.98 -25.68 -10.33
C SER A 3 20.50 -25.61 -9.95
N VAL A 4 20.21 -25.83 -8.68
CA VAL A 4 18.90 -25.55 -8.11
C VAL A 4 18.74 -24.03 -8.12
N SER A 5 17.98 -23.53 -9.09
CA SER A 5 17.58 -22.14 -9.17
C SER A 5 16.58 -21.88 -8.04
N PHE A 6 17.05 -21.41 -6.88
CA PHE A 6 16.20 -20.85 -5.84
C PHE A 6 15.54 -19.61 -6.40
N SER A 7 14.31 -19.75 -6.88
CA SER A 7 13.44 -18.65 -7.23
C SER A 7 12.96 -18.02 -5.92
N LEU A 8 13.84 -17.21 -5.29
CA LEU A 8 13.45 -16.41 -4.14
C LEU A 8 12.55 -15.30 -4.67
N LEU A 9 11.24 -15.48 -4.51
CA LEU A 9 10.27 -14.40 -4.69
C LEU A 9 10.52 -13.41 -3.56
N LEU A 10 11.44 -12.47 -3.77
CA LEU A 10 11.64 -11.38 -2.84
C LEU A 10 10.49 -10.39 -3.05
N THR A 11 9.39 -10.67 -2.35
CA THR A 11 8.38 -9.66 -2.14
C THR A 11 9.07 -8.56 -1.34
N LEU A 12 9.47 -7.48 -1.99
CA LEU A 12 9.63 -6.24 -1.31
C LEU A 12 8.23 -5.89 -0.82
N PHE A 13 7.93 -6.38 0.37
CA PHE A 13 7.10 -5.60 1.21
C PHE A 13 7.74 -4.21 1.18
N SER A 14 7.21 -3.28 0.40
CA SER A 14 7.17 -1.90 0.81
C SER A 14 6.27 -1.98 1.99
N MET A 15 6.85 -2.54 2.74
CA MET A 15 6.80 -3.04 4.06
C MET A 15 5.52 -2.62 4.67
N ALA A 16 4.67 -3.60 4.86
CA ALA A 16 3.69 -3.53 5.93
C ALA A 16 4.32 -3.21 7.31
N LYS A 17 5.59 -2.93 7.37
CA LYS A 17 6.34 -2.38 8.48
C LYS A 17 7.27 -1.26 8.06
N ALA A 18 7.12 -0.77 6.85
CA ALA A 18 7.65 0.48 6.42
C ALA A 18 6.51 1.33 5.91
N ASP A 19 5.59 1.54 6.76
CA ASP A 19 5.14 2.91 6.84
C ASP A 19 6.41 3.74 7.00
N ILE A 20 6.78 4.40 5.95
CA ILE A 20 7.94 5.31 5.92
C ILE A 20 7.74 6.44 6.94
N ALA A 21 6.49 6.70 7.33
CA ALA A 21 6.11 7.62 8.39
C ALA A 21 4.93 7.08 9.20
N GLY A 22 4.92 7.36 10.50
CA GLY A 22 3.88 6.93 11.42
C GLY A 22 3.91 7.65 12.76
N SER A 23 3.10 7.18 13.71
CA SER A 23 2.95 7.78 15.05
C SER A 23 4.25 7.81 15.88
N TRP A 24 5.25 7.06 15.49
CA TRP A 24 6.58 7.01 16.12
C TRP A 24 7.53 8.13 15.66
N ASP A 25 7.15 8.89 14.64
CA ASP A 25 7.95 9.99 14.11
C ASP A 25 7.73 11.28 14.87
N LYS A 26 8.60 12.26 14.63
CA LYS A 26 8.49 13.61 15.21
C LYS A 26 7.77 14.59 14.29
N VAL A 27 7.67 14.26 13.01
CA VAL A 27 7.03 15.08 11.98
C VAL A 27 6.08 14.23 11.14
N ALA A 28 4.96 14.82 10.76
CA ALA A 28 4.04 14.21 9.82
C ALA A 28 4.70 14.10 8.44
N ASN A 29 4.54 12.96 7.77
CA ASN A 29 5.13 12.78 6.43
C ASN A 29 4.31 11.79 5.60
N HIS A 30 4.73 11.60 4.35
CA HIS A 30 4.13 10.58 3.50
C HIS A 30 4.53 9.18 3.97
N GLN A 31 3.52 8.28 4.12
CA GLN A 31 3.75 6.91 4.57
C GLN A 31 4.28 5.98 3.48
N ALA A 32 4.06 6.31 2.19
CA ALA A 32 4.33 5.39 1.09
C ALA A 32 4.75 6.12 -0.20
N ASN A 33 5.54 7.20 -0.07
CA ASN A 33 6.07 7.94 -1.22
C ASN A 33 7.00 7.09 -2.07
N VAL A 34 6.93 7.26 -3.39
CA VAL A 34 7.85 6.59 -4.32
C VAL A 34 9.20 7.31 -4.35
N PHE A 35 9.18 8.64 -4.34
CA PHE A 35 10.39 9.47 -4.41
C PHE A 35 10.48 10.44 -3.23
N GLY A 36 11.67 10.98 -3.02
CA GLY A 36 11.93 12.02 -2.04
C GLY A 36 11.90 11.53 -0.59
N GLY A 37 12.05 12.50 0.34
CA GLY A 37 12.13 12.20 1.76
C GLY A 37 13.43 11.50 2.18
N PRO A 38 13.57 11.20 3.49
CA PRO A 38 14.73 10.46 4.00
C PRO A 38 14.73 9.00 3.54
N ILE A 39 13.56 8.42 3.34
CA ILE A 39 13.33 7.06 2.84
C ILE A 39 12.25 7.13 1.77
N SER A 40 12.40 6.34 0.70
CA SER A 40 11.41 6.23 -0.37
C SER A 40 11.43 4.85 -1.02
N ALA A 41 10.35 4.46 -1.67
CA ALA A 41 10.26 3.18 -2.37
C ALA A 41 11.33 3.05 -3.46
N SER A 42 11.61 4.12 -4.22
CA SER A 42 12.63 4.11 -5.27
C SER A 42 14.04 3.87 -4.74
N GLN A 43 14.38 4.45 -3.57
CA GLN A 43 15.68 4.20 -2.94
C GLN A 43 15.83 2.71 -2.56
N ALA A 44 14.79 2.12 -1.98
CA ALA A 44 14.78 0.70 -1.64
C ALA A 44 14.89 -0.20 -2.89
N VAL A 45 14.12 0.10 -3.94
CA VAL A 45 14.18 -0.62 -5.23
C VAL A 45 15.59 -0.57 -5.81
N GLN A 46 16.19 0.63 -5.89
CA GLN A 46 17.54 0.80 -6.43
C GLN A 46 18.59 0.08 -5.57
N TRP A 47 18.43 0.11 -4.25
CA TRP A 47 19.33 -0.62 -3.36
C TRP A 47 19.30 -2.13 -3.64
N PHE A 48 18.09 -2.75 -3.74
CA PHE A 48 17.98 -4.18 -4.05
C PHE A 48 18.54 -4.54 -5.42
N ILE A 49 18.31 -3.70 -6.43
CA ILE A 49 18.89 -3.89 -7.77
C ILE A 49 20.43 -3.84 -7.69
N SER A 50 21.00 -2.91 -6.93
CA SER A 50 22.45 -2.81 -6.72
C SER A 50 23.05 -4.03 -6.00
N GLN A 51 22.24 -4.73 -5.19
CA GLN A 51 22.60 -6.00 -4.56
C GLN A 51 22.41 -7.22 -5.48
N GLY A 52 22.10 -7.01 -6.76
CA GLY A 52 21.95 -8.07 -7.75
C GLY A 52 20.55 -8.72 -7.80
N VAL A 53 19.53 -8.13 -7.14
CA VAL A 53 18.16 -8.62 -7.26
C VAL A 53 17.57 -8.17 -8.60
N PRO A 54 17.13 -9.10 -9.47
CA PRO A 54 16.48 -8.73 -10.73
C PRO A 54 15.20 -7.93 -10.50
N CYS A 55 14.99 -6.84 -11.25
CA CYS A 55 13.83 -5.96 -11.07
C CYS A 55 12.47 -6.69 -11.12
N HIS A 56 12.33 -7.70 -12.02
CA HIS A 56 11.11 -8.50 -12.13
C HIS A 56 10.81 -9.39 -10.91
N LYS A 57 11.71 -9.51 -9.94
CA LYS A 57 11.49 -10.19 -8.65
C LYS A 57 11.12 -9.24 -7.53
N ILE A 58 11.11 -7.95 -7.79
CA ILE A 58 10.76 -6.91 -6.83
C ILE A 58 9.27 -6.60 -6.97
N ILE A 59 8.51 -6.75 -5.89
CA ILE A 59 7.07 -6.45 -5.83
C ILE A 59 6.87 -5.18 -5.01
N LEU A 60 6.21 -4.17 -5.56
CA LEU A 60 5.91 -2.94 -4.84
C LEU A 60 4.66 -3.09 -3.99
N GLY A 61 4.76 -2.83 -2.67
CA GLY A 61 3.62 -2.77 -1.78
C GLY A 61 2.85 -1.45 -1.94
N VAL A 62 1.53 -1.56 -1.95
CA VAL A 62 0.60 -0.42 -2.02
C VAL A 62 -0.34 -0.53 -0.82
N PRO A 63 -0.34 0.46 0.09
CA PRO A 63 -1.22 0.43 1.25
C PRO A 63 -2.67 0.70 0.85
N LEU A 64 -3.59 -0.10 1.37
CA LEU A 64 -5.04 0.15 1.29
C LEU A 64 -5.54 0.80 2.59
N TYR A 65 -4.72 1.63 3.18
CA TYR A 65 -4.98 2.40 4.39
C TYR A 65 -4.21 3.73 4.38
N GLY A 66 -4.58 4.62 5.29
CA GLY A 66 -3.89 5.88 5.52
C GLY A 66 -3.45 6.02 6.98
N ARG A 67 -2.37 6.77 7.21
CA ARG A 67 -1.87 7.12 8.54
C ARG A 67 -2.14 8.57 8.89
N SER A 68 -2.72 8.76 10.06
CA SER A 68 -3.18 10.05 10.57
C SER A 68 -2.15 10.71 11.47
N PHE A 69 -2.09 12.04 11.36
CA PHE A 69 -1.30 12.95 12.17
C PHE A 69 -2.18 14.14 12.55
N LEU A 70 -2.38 14.37 13.86
CA LEU A 70 -3.19 15.48 14.37
C LEU A 70 -2.32 16.69 14.71
N ASN A 71 -2.97 17.84 14.77
CA ASN A 71 -2.34 19.11 15.15
C ASN A 71 -1.07 19.42 14.32
N THR A 72 -1.13 19.16 13.04
CA THR A 72 0.00 19.40 12.12
C THR A 72 -0.35 20.44 11.07
N GLY A 73 0.68 21.08 10.52
CA GLY A 73 0.56 21.93 9.32
C GLY A 73 0.66 21.17 8.00
N GLY A 74 0.86 19.85 8.03
CA GLY A 74 1.01 19.02 6.84
C GLY A 74 2.34 18.29 6.76
N PRO A 75 2.74 17.77 5.57
CA PRO A 75 3.97 17.03 5.39
C PRO A 75 5.21 17.81 5.83
N GLY A 76 6.13 17.17 6.54
CA GLY A 76 7.35 17.78 7.07
C GLY A 76 7.15 18.64 8.32
N GLN A 77 5.93 18.79 8.83
CA GLN A 77 5.63 19.59 10.00
C GLN A 77 5.48 18.73 11.27
N PRO A 78 5.80 19.27 12.45
CA PRO A 78 5.51 18.60 13.71
C PRO A 78 4.02 18.24 13.83
N PHE A 79 3.73 17.19 14.58
CA PHE A 79 2.36 16.77 14.89
C PHE A 79 2.24 16.40 16.38
N SER A 80 1.02 16.35 16.87
CA SER A 80 0.72 15.93 18.24
C SER A 80 -0.57 15.13 18.27
N GLY A 81 -0.43 13.80 18.40
CA GLY A 81 -1.52 12.85 18.43
C GLY A 81 -1.87 12.29 17.05
N ILE A 82 -2.74 11.29 17.07
CA ILE A 82 -3.23 10.56 15.91
C ILE A 82 -4.76 10.46 15.97
N GLY A 83 -5.40 10.31 14.82
CA GLY A 83 -6.86 10.17 14.74
C GLY A 83 -7.35 8.82 15.27
N GLN A 84 -8.68 8.68 15.35
CA GLN A 84 -9.32 7.48 15.87
C GLN A 84 -9.03 6.21 15.02
N GLY A 85 -8.92 6.39 13.67
CA GLY A 85 -8.75 5.26 12.75
C GLY A 85 -10.03 4.48 12.47
N SER A 86 -9.92 3.44 11.62
CA SER A 86 -11.01 2.49 11.33
C SER A 86 -11.01 1.33 12.32
N TRP A 87 -9.88 0.67 12.51
CA TRP A 87 -9.68 -0.49 13.39
C TRP A 87 -8.61 -0.24 14.44
N GLU A 88 -7.53 0.43 14.05
CA GLU A 88 -6.39 0.80 14.86
C GLU A 88 -6.29 2.33 14.91
N SER A 89 -6.00 2.86 16.11
CA SER A 89 -5.82 4.31 16.26
C SER A 89 -4.77 4.83 15.29
N GLY A 90 -5.11 5.88 14.57
CA GLY A 90 -4.25 6.50 13.57
C GLY A 90 -4.23 5.81 12.21
N VAL A 91 -4.94 4.69 12.02
CA VAL A 91 -4.99 3.95 10.76
C VAL A 91 -6.40 3.94 10.21
N TYR A 92 -6.59 4.53 9.04
CA TYR A 92 -7.88 4.58 8.35
C TYR A 92 -7.86 3.71 7.09
N ASP A 93 -8.87 2.86 6.91
CA ASP A 93 -9.04 2.11 5.66
C ASP A 93 -9.14 3.07 4.48
N TYR A 94 -8.56 2.71 3.34
CA TYR A 94 -8.69 3.48 2.10
C TYR A 94 -10.16 3.73 1.73
N ARG A 95 -11.05 2.74 1.94
CA ARG A 95 -12.49 2.88 1.69
C ARG A 95 -13.16 3.98 2.52
N ALA A 96 -12.62 4.32 3.69
CA ALA A 96 -13.14 5.39 4.54
C ALA A 96 -12.62 6.79 4.16
N LEU A 97 -11.66 6.87 3.22
CA LEU A 97 -11.01 8.11 2.83
C LEU A 97 -11.55 8.67 1.51
N PRO A 98 -11.63 10.01 1.35
CA PRO A 98 -11.30 11.04 2.34
C PRO A 98 -12.35 11.13 3.45
N LEU A 99 -11.94 11.49 4.67
CA LEU A 99 -12.90 11.77 5.75
C LEU A 99 -13.74 13.00 5.41
N PRO A 100 -15.00 13.08 5.90
CA PRO A 100 -15.83 14.26 5.71
C PRO A 100 -15.13 15.55 6.15
N GLY A 101 -15.24 16.60 5.35
CA GLY A 101 -14.61 17.92 5.62
C GLY A 101 -13.10 17.99 5.38
N SER A 102 -12.48 16.92 4.85
CA SER A 102 -11.07 16.94 4.46
C SER A 102 -10.91 17.11 2.94
N HIS A 103 -9.78 17.66 2.53
CA HIS A 103 -9.40 17.89 1.14
C HIS A 103 -8.26 16.97 0.74
N ILE A 104 -8.31 16.41 -0.48
CA ILE A 104 -7.21 15.60 -1.03
C ILE A 104 -6.16 16.54 -1.63
N LEU A 105 -4.92 16.37 -1.22
CA LEU A 105 -3.75 17.05 -1.71
C LEU A 105 -2.75 16.02 -2.26
N ARG A 106 -1.92 16.41 -3.23
CA ARG A 106 -0.98 15.50 -3.90
C ARG A 106 0.37 16.15 -4.06
N ASP A 107 1.41 15.34 -3.98
CA ASP A 107 2.77 15.67 -4.39
C ASP A 107 3.17 14.75 -5.56
N GLU A 108 3.09 15.28 -6.78
CA GLU A 108 3.43 14.55 -8.00
C GLU A 108 4.92 14.18 -8.06
N ARG A 109 5.79 14.96 -7.44
CA ARG A 109 7.23 14.67 -7.42
C ARG A 109 7.56 13.51 -6.51
N ALA A 110 6.85 13.41 -5.39
CA ALA A 110 6.99 12.31 -4.45
C ALA A 110 6.17 11.07 -4.84
N LEU A 111 5.20 11.20 -5.77
CA LEU A 111 4.13 10.25 -6.03
C LEU A 111 3.44 9.86 -4.72
N ALA A 112 2.87 10.84 -4.05
CA ALA A 112 2.22 10.71 -2.77
C ALA A 112 0.96 11.58 -2.68
N SER A 113 0.02 11.19 -1.83
CA SER A 113 -1.16 11.99 -1.51
C SER A 113 -1.48 11.95 -0.03
N TRP A 114 -2.28 12.91 0.40
CA TRP A 114 -2.82 12.98 1.74
C TRP A 114 -4.16 13.71 1.75
N THR A 115 -4.97 13.45 2.75
CA THR A 115 -6.06 14.34 3.09
C THR A 115 -5.62 15.36 4.14
N TYR A 116 -6.23 16.53 4.12
CA TYR A 116 -6.04 17.53 5.16
C TYR A 116 -7.38 18.14 5.56
N ASN A 117 -7.66 18.10 6.84
CA ASN A 117 -8.81 18.77 7.45
C ASN A 117 -8.33 20.01 8.19
N TYR A 118 -8.71 21.19 7.69
CA TYR A 118 -8.29 22.48 8.26
C TYR A 118 -8.92 22.77 9.63
N GLY A 119 -10.08 22.16 9.93
CA GLY A 119 -10.81 22.39 11.20
C GLY A 119 -10.11 21.77 12.40
N ASN A 120 -9.70 20.49 12.28
CA ASN A 120 -9.01 19.76 13.34
C ASN A 120 -7.51 19.61 13.09
N LYS A 121 -6.99 20.21 12.02
CA LYS A 121 -5.58 20.14 11.60
C LYS A 121 -5.07 18.70 11.50
N GLU A 122 -5.89 17.83 10.91
CA GLU A 122 -5.57 16.44 10.68
C GLU A 122 -5.07 16.22 9.26
N MET A 123 -3.89 15.64 9.14
CA MET A 123 -3.35 15.07 7.91
C MET A 123 -3.49 13.56 7.96
N ILE A 124 -3.97 12.94 6.87
CA ILE A 124 -3.93 11.48 6.70
C ILE A 124 -3.20 11.20 5.40
N SER A 125 -1.98 10.66 5.50
CA SER A 125 -1.23 10.20 4.34
C SER A 125 -1.81 8.88 3.84
N PHE A 126 -2.11 8.78 2.54
CA PHE A 126 -2.70 7.59 1.91
C PHE A 126 -2.46 7.63 0.40
N ASP A 127 -2.68 6.53 -0.28
CA ASP A 127 -2.65 6.50 -1.74
C ASP A 127 -4.07 6.69 -2.28
N ASP A 128 -4.29 7.78 -3.02
CA ASP A 128 -5.54 7.96 -3.77
C ASP A 128 -5.46 7.35 -5.17
N GLU A 129 -6.52 7.45 -5.96
CA GLU A 129 -6.57 6.89 -7.32
C GLU A 129 -5.48 7.44 -8.25
N ALA A 130 -5.11 8.72 -8.11
CA ALA A 130 -4.05 9.31 -8.93
C ALA A 130 -2.68 8.71 -8.56
N VAL A 131 -2.38 8.61 -7.27
CA VAL A 131 -1.15 7.98 -6.78
C VAL A 131 -1.12 6.49 -7.13
N GLY A 132 -2.25 5.79 -7.01
CA GLY A 132 -2.37 4.39 -7.44
C GLY A 132 -2.00 4.22 -8.91
N ARG A 133 -2.48 5.10 -9.79
CA ARG A 133 -2.11 5.10 -11.21
C ARG A 133 -0.62 5.35 -11.40
N TRP A 134 -0.06 6.40 -10.79
CA TRP A 134 1.36 6.72 -10.89
C TRP A 134 2.27 5.59 -10.39
N LYS A 135 1.86 4.88 -9.33
CA LYS A 135 2.57 3.70 -8.82
C LYS A 135 2.51 2.53 -9.79
N GLY A 136 1.34 2.30 -10.41
CA GLY A 136 1.20 1.30 -11.47
C GLY A 136 2.10 1.59 -12.68
N GLU A 137 2.13 2.84 -13.14
CA GLU A 137 3.03 3.31 -14.20
C GLU A 137 4.51 3.20 -13.80
N TYR A 138 4.85 3.49 -12.55
CA TYR A 138 6.21 3.30 -12.02
C TYR A 138 6.62 1.83 -12.06
N ILE A 139 5.77 0.91 -11.59
CA ILE A 139 6.00 -0.54 -11.63
C ILE A 139 6.28 -1.00 -13.07
N ALA A 140 5.45 -0.58 -14.03
CA ALA A 140 5.61 -0.93 -15.44
C ALA A 140 6.91 -0.36 -16.03
N ARG A 141 7.21 0.91 -15.78
CA ARG A 141 8.40 1.60 -16.29
C ARG A 141 9.69 0.98 -15.76
N GLU A 142 9.76 0.68 -14.47
CA GLU A 142 10.92 0.06 -13.83
C GLU A 142 10.98 -1.46 -14.04
N ARG A 143 10.00 -2.03 -14.74
CA ARG A 143 9.88 -3.49 -15.00
C ARG A 143 9.93 -4.32 -13.72
N LEU A 144 9.27 -3.82 -12.67
CA LEU A 144 9.13 -4.56 -11.43
C LEU A 144 8.21 -5.78 -11.63
N GLY A 145 8.26 -6.74 -10.71
CA GLY A 145 7.48 -7.97 -10.79
C GLY A 145 5.96 -7.76 -10.60
N GLY A 146 5.57 -6.63 -10.05
CA GLY A 146 4.15 -6.32 -9.83
C GLY A 146 3.89 -5.51 -8.56
N SER A 147 2.65 -5.58 -8.09
CA SER A 147 2.19 -4.94 -6.86
C SER A 147 1.64 -5.95 -5.86
N MET A 148 1.74 -5.62 -4.57
CA MET A 148 1.09 -6.30 -3.46
C MET A 148 0.27 -5.29 -2.68
N PHE A 149 -0.86 -5.70 -2.15
CA PHE A 149 -1.77 -4.81 -1.43
C PHE A 149 -1.98 -5.28 0.00
N TRP A 150 -1.95 -4.35 0.94
CA TRP A 150 -2.28 -4.60 2.33
C TRP A 150 -3.26 -3.54 2.83
N GLU A 151 -4.45 -3.98 3.22
CA GLU A 151 -5.06 -5.28 2.99
C GLU A 151 -6.38 -5.11 2.23
N LEU A 152 -6.82 -6.15 1.56
CA LEU A 152 -7.97 -6.09 0.65
C LEU A 152 -9.27 -5.65 1.31
N SER A 153 -9.45 -5.91 2.61
CA SER A 153 -10.61 -5.44 3.36
C SER A 153 -10.72 -3.92 3.44
N GLY A 154 -9.60 -3.20 3.29
CA GLY A 154 -9.56 -1.74 3.26
C GLY A 154 -9.87 -1.11 1.90
N ASP A 155 -10.00 -1.89 0.82
CA ASP A 155 -10.23 -1.37 -0.53
C ASP A 155 -11.68 -0.89 -0.74
N LYS A 156 -11.89 -0.05 -1.75
CA LYS A 156 -13.23 0.37 -2.22
C LYS A 156 -13.78 -0.64 -3.21
N GLY A 157 -15.11 -0.78 -3.26
CA GLY A 157 -15.79 -1.62 -4.25
C GLY A 157 -16.02 -3.07 -3.85
N GLY A 158 -15.73 -3.44 -2.60
CA GLY A 158 -16.27 -4.66 -1.98
C GLY A 158 -17.72 -4.43 -1.51
N ALA A 159 -18.57 -5.46 -1.55
CA ALA A 159 -19.86 -5.39 -0.91
C ALA A 159 -19.68 -5.10 0.59
N PRO A 160 -20.54 -4.28 1.22
CA PRO A 160 -20.53 -4.12 2.66
C PRO A 160 -20.63 -5.51 3.31
N ARG A 161 -19.72 -5.86 4.18
CA ARG A 161 -19.85 -7.07 4.98
C ARG A 161 -20.85 -6.80 6.09
N GLU A 162 -22.01 -7.41 5.98
CA GLU A 162 -23.07 -7.33 7.00
C GLU A 162 -22.71 -8.04 8.30
N ASP A 163 -21.68 -8.88 8.28
CA ASP A 163 -21.26 -9.76 9.37
C ASP A 163 -20.14 -9.20 10.27
N MET A 164 -19.70 -7.97 10.06
CA MET A 164 -18.73 -7.32 10.94
C MET A 164 -19.43 -6.51 12.04
N GLU A 165 -20.06 -7.18 13.00
CA GLU A 165 -20.47 -6.57 14.26
C GLU A 165 -19.22 -6.10 15.02
N GLY A 166 -19.09 -4.78 15.22
CA GLY A 166 -18.10 -4.17 16.08
C GLY A 166 -17.03 -3.32 15.40
N GLY A 167 -16.86 -3.37 14.10
CA GLY A 167 -16.07 -2.39 13.39
C GLY A 167 -16.86 -1.09 13.26
N HIS A 168 -16.29 0.04 13.67
CA HIS A 168 -16.88 1.35 13.39
C HIS A 168 -16.89 1.55 11.87
N GLY A 169 -17.84 0.88 11.20
CA GLY A 169 -18.05 0.95 9.76
C GLY A 169 -18.36 2.37 9.36
N LYS A 170 -17.32 3.17 9.20
CA LYS A 170 -17.47 4.43 8.50
C LYS A 170 -17.91 4.07 7.10
N GLU A 171 -19.04 4.63 6.71
CA GLU A 171 -19.64 4.46 5.40
C GLU A 171 -18.58 4.58 4.30
N ALA A 172 -18.52 3.62 3.39
CA ALA A 172 -17.54 3.60 2.33
C ALA A 172 -17.68 4.86 1.48
N GLN A 173 -16.62 5.63 1.37
CA GLN A 173 -16.60 6.82 0.55
C GLN A 173 -16.63 6.46 -0.93
N PRO A 174 -17.27 7.26 -1.80
CA PRO A 174 -17.26 7.05 -3.24
C PRO A 174 -15.83 6.94 -3.79
N GLY A 175 -15.65 6.14 -4.83
CA GLY A 175 -14.39 5.97 -5.52
C GLY A 175 -14.18 4.56 -6.04
N ARG A 176 -13.07 4.37 -6.74
CA ARG A 176 -12.71 3.10 -7.37
C ARG A 176 -11.82 2.25 -6.46
N SER A 177 -11.89 0.94 -6.62
CA SER A 177 -10.90 0.02 -6.08
C SER A 177 -9.47 0.45 -6.48
N LEU A 178 -8.60 0.64 -5.49
CA LEU A 178 -7.20 1.01 -5.75
C LEU A 178 -6.45 -0.14 -6.41
N VAL A 179 -6.78 -1.38 -6.05
CA VAL A 179 -6.25 -2.59 -6.71
C VAL A 179 -6.54 -2.55 -8.21
N ARG A 180 -7.78 -2.22 -8.59
CA ARG A 180 -8.15 -2.11 -10.01
C ARG A 180 -7.40 -0.97 -10.71
N VAL A 181 -7.28 0.19 -10.09
CA VAL A 181 -6.56 1.35 -10.64
C VAL A 181 -5.11 1.02 -10.91
N VAL A 182 -4.41 0.43 -9.94
CA VAL A 182 -3.01 0.02 -10.09
C VAL A 182 -2.85 -1.04 -11.17
N LYS A 183 -3.73 -2.07 -11.18
CA LYS A 183 -3.74 -3.11 -12.21
C LYS A 183 -3.86 -2.54 -13.61
N GLU A 184 -4.80 -1.64 -13.82
CA GLU A 184 -5.02 -1.00 -15.13
C GLU A 184 -3.77 -0.20 -15.59
N ALA A 185 -3.12 0.50 -14.65
CA ALA A 185 -1.92 1.28 -14.93
C ALA A 185 -0.67 0.42 -15.19
N MET A 186 -0.56 -0.75 -14.56
CA MET A 186 0.52 -1.71 -14.86
C MET A 186 0.39 -2.35 -16.24
N GLY A 187 -0.82 -2.39 -16.82
CA GLY A 187 -1.08 -2.98 -18.12
C GLY A 187 -1.34 -4.49 -18.04
N LYS A 188 -0.78 -5.25 -19.00
CA LYS A 188 -1.03 -6.69 -19.11
C LYS A 188 -0.31 -7.45 -17.99
N LEU A 189 -1.07 -8.24 -17.23
CA LEU A 189 -0.53 -9.16 -16.23
C LEU A 189 -0.08 -10.48 -16.88
N ASP A 190 0.83 -11.15 -16.19
CA ASP A 190 1.19 -12.54 -16.52
C ASP A 190 -0.04 -13.44 -16.37
N THR A 191 -0.22 -14.35 -17.31
CA THR A 191 -1.31 -15.33 -17.34
C THR A 191 -0.85 -16.74 -17.00
N ALA A 192 0.42 -16.91 -16.59
CA ALA A 192 0.92 -18.19 -16.14
C ALA A 192 0.09 -18.70 -14.93
N PRO A 193 -0.26 -19.99 -14.89
CA PRO A 193 -0.96 -20.54 -13.73
C PRO A 193 -0.16 -20.40 -12.45
N ASN A 194 -0.84 -20.07 -11.38
CA ASN A 194 -0.22 -20.03 -10.05
C ASN A 194 0.26 -21.41 -9.63
N TRP A 195 1.43 -21.48 -9.02
CA TRP A 195 1.92 -22.69 -8.40
C TRP A 195 1.20 -22.91 -7.07
N LEU A 196 0.26 -23.84 -7.05
CA LEU A 196 -0.60 -24.11 -5.88
C LEU A 196 -0.31 -25.46 -5.20
N ARG A 197 0.75 -26.17 -5.62
CA ARG A 197 1.13 -27.46 -5.08
C ARG A 197 2.53 -27.40 -4.47
N TYR A 198 2.66 -27.81 -3.23
CA TYR A 198 3.89 -27.77 -2.45
C TYR A 198 4.19 -29.18 -1.92
N GLU A 199 4.77 -30.03 -2.75
CA GLU A 199 4.99 -31.48 -2.49
C GLU A 199 5.76 -31.75 -1.19
N GLY A 200 6.70 -30.87 -0.82
CA GLY A 200 7.44 -30.96 0.44
C GLY A 200 6.70 -30.47 1.70
N SER A 201 5.44 -30.01 1.56
CA SER A 201 4.68 -29.52 2.70
C SER A 201 4.21 -30.65 3.62
N LYS A 202 4.27 -30.43 4.93
CA LYS A 202 3.65 -31.31 5.92
C LYS A 202 2.12 -31.18 5.97
N PHE A 203 1.57 -30.12 5.41
CA PHE A 203 0.12 -29.87 5.34
C PHE A 203 -0.46 -30.47 4.05
N GLU A 204 -1.48 -31.30 4.19
CA GLU A 204 -2.07 -32.04 3.08
C GLU A 204 -2.69 -31.13 2.02
N ASN A 205 -3.43 -30.09 2.42
CA ASN A 205 -4.03 -29.11 1.52
C ASN A 205 -3.00 -28.38 0.65
N LEU A 206 -1.81 -28.14 1.16
CA LEU A 206 -0.73 -27.52 0.38
C LEU A 206 -0.01 -28.55 -0.50
N ARG A 207 0.15 -29.79 -0.01
CA ARG A 207 0.81 -30.86 -0.76
C ARG A 207 -0.01 -31.32 -1.95
N ASN A 208 -1.32 -31.40 -1.82
CA ASN A 208 -2.23 -31.90 -2.87
C ASN A 208 -2.79 -30.77 -3.75
N GLY A 209 -2.46 -29.52 -3.47
CA GLY A 209 -3.04 -28.36 -4.11
C GLY A 209 -4.37 -27.94 -3.45
N MET A 210 -4.68 -26.66 -3.50
CA MET A 210 -5.98 -26.18 -3.06
C MET A 210 -7.03 -26.54 -4.13
N PRO A 211 -8.22 -27.04 -3.74
CA PRO A 211 -9.30 -27.22 -4.70
C PRO A 211 -9.65 -25.87 -5.33
N VAL A 212 -9.83 -25.87 -6.65
CA VAL A 212 -10.26 -24.72 -7.46
C VAL A 212 -11.76 -24.57 -7.34
#